data_4b5d52bc5caac963c885391b274e303b
#
_entry.id   4b5d52bc5caac963c885391b274e303b
#
_cell.length_a   1.000
_cell.length_b   1.000
_cell.length_c   1.000
_cell.angle_alpha   90.00
_cell.angle_beta   90.00
_cell.angle_gamma   90.00
#
_symmetry.space_group_name_H-M   'P 1'
#
loop_
_entity.id
_entity.type
_entity.pdbx_description
1 polymer ?
#
loop_
_entity_poly.entity_id
_entity_poly.type
_entity_poly.pdbx_seq_one_letter_code
_entity_poly.pdbx_strand_id
1 'polypeptide(L)'
;VKANPAASEEALLRRLYLDIIGRIPSDDEADRFFASRDPDKVADLIDELLVSDGYRLHQFTWMGDMLRHKSEGARRGDFALYDRWLKDQLKMNRPWNEVVYEMLTAKGSLATSGPAGYLMRDPGMPLDNLANTLTIFLGANVSCAQCHDHPLAQWTQQEFYEMAAFFGSSEVSARDPRKISKNLATNALSKQDLIKVVAQNMASITELGAQELVYPEDYAYDHAKPGDPVVPMLLSWGGDDFKRAAYQVDTENPTELRHSFASWMTHPENPRFATTIANRLWKKNFGIAVQEPVEDMDDPRLASNPALLAFLGQIVVAAKFDLREYQRVLYNTKTYQAEVSVTPPIGDIDDFAFPGPVLRRMTAEQAWDSIQTLIAGTKIDSYETDYSHYVTKFAFPFDDFTDEEIYNTALAMKASGYLTKKERQRGLDLRASALQQPERPDHFLRMFGQSSRELIDDGSLEGNIPQTLVLMNGQIQEMVSARDAKLIRKAKSLDSMDEQVEFLYLSFFSRKPTEKESDRIKQAMEEGTSVPDLAWVLFNTPEFLFVQ
;
A
#
# COMPACT_ATOMS: atom_id res chain seq x y z
N VAL A 1 16.76 12.84 25.93
CA VAL A 1 17.60 12.20 24.89
C VAL A 1 18.19 13.29 24.03
N LYS A 2 19.46 13.14 23.63
CA LYS A 2 20.11 14.09 22.71
C LYS A 2 19.72 13.71 21.29
N ALA A 3 19.20 14.67 20.51
CA ALA A 3 18.90 14.47 19.10
C ALA A 3 20.19 14.14 18.31
N ASN A 4 20.09 13.33 17.29
CA ASN A 4 21.18 13.09 16.36
C ASN A 4 21.55 14.39 15.61
N PRO A 5 22.81 14.54 15.14
CA PRO A 5 23.18 15.66 14.28
C PRO A 5 22.35 15.62 12.96
N ALA A 6 22.39 16.72 12.22
CA ALA A 6 21.79 16.76 10.89
C ALA A 6 22.48 15.74 9.96
N ALA A 7 21.70 15.05 9.16
CA ALA A 7 22.22 14.15 8.12
C ALA A 7 23.03 14.94 7.07
N SER A 8 23.97 14.28 6.40
CA SER A 8 24.62 14.87 5.23
C SER A 8 23.62 15.12 4.10
N GLU A 9 23.93 16.06 3.20
CA GLU A 9 23.05 16.34 2.05
C GLU A 9 22.84 15.11 1.17
N GLU A 10 23.87 14.26 1.02
CA GLU A 10 23.82 13.05 0.24
C GLU A 10 22.87 12.00 0.85
N ALA A 11 22.99 11.76 2.15
CA ALA A 11 22.10 10.83 2.86
C ALA A 11 20.66 11.35 2.87
N LEU A 12 20.46 12.65 3.10
CA LEU A 12 19.14 13.25 3.11
C LEU A 12 18.48 13.22 1.72
N LEU A 13 19.21 13.56 0.65
CA LEU A 13 18.73 13.47 -0.73
C LEU A 13 18.23 12.06 -1.04
N ARG A 14 19.07 11.05 -0.77
CA ARG A 14 18.74 9.66 -1.02
C ARG A 14 17.51 9.20 -0.23
N ARG A 15 17.43 9.57 1.05
CA ARG A 15 16.30 9.26 1.93
C ARG A 15 14.99 9.86 1.40
N LEU A 16 15.00 11.14 1.02
CA LEU A 16 13.82 11.82 0.48
C LEU A 16 13.29 11.13 -0.78
N TYR A 17 14.18 10.76 -1.70
CA TYR A 17 13.76 10.04 -2.91
C TYR A 17 13.16 8.68 -2.59
N LEU A 18 13.80 7.90 -1.71
CA LEU A 18 13.31 6.58 -1.32
C LEU A 18 11.97 6.64 -0.57
N ASP A 19 11.81 7.58 0.36
CA ASP A 19 10.61 7.67 1.21
C ASP A 19 9.43 8.31 0.49
N ILE A 20 9.67 9.30 -0.36
CA ILE A 20 8.60 10.04 -1.04
C ILE A 20 8.20 9.33 -2.33
N ILE A 21 9.16 8.97 -3.19
CA ILE A 21 8.86 8.43 -4.51
C ILE A 21 9.27 6.98 -4.72
N GLY A 22 9.88 6.34 -3.72
CA GLY A 22 10.14 4.89 -3.69
C GLY A 22 11.29 4.42 -4.56
N ARG A 23 12.21 5.30 -4.98
CA ARG A 23 13.41 4.96 -5.75
C ARG A 23 14.59 5.85 -5.37
N ILE A 24 15.79 5.45 -5.74
CA ILE A 24 16.97 6.33 -5.64
C ILE A 24 16.85 7.52 -6.62
N PRO A 25 17.48 8.67 -6.35
CA PRO A 25 17.62 9.72 -7.34
C PRO A 25 18.45 9.22 -8.53
N SER A 26 18.16 9.71 -9.73
CA SER A 26 19.07 9.56 -10.85
C SER A 26 20.29 10.46 -10.66
N ASP A 27 21.35 10.19 -11.43
CA ASP A 27 22.53 11.05 -11.47
C ASP A 27 22.21 12.51 -11.81
N ASP A 28 21.34 12.74 -12.81
CA ASP A 28 20.92 14.08 -13.22
C ASP A 28 20.12 14.82 -12.10
N GLU A 29 19.30 14.10 -11.33
CA GLU A 29 18.56 14.64 -10.17
C GLU A 29 19.50 14.97 -9.01
N ALA A 30 20.47 14.11 -8.74
CA ALA A 30 21.47 14.36 -7.71
C ALA A 30 22.36 15.54 -8.05
N ASP A 31 22.88 15.61 -9.28
CA ASP A 31 23.68 16.74 -9.76
C ASP A 31 22.93 18.07 -9.65
N ARG A 32 21.67 18.11 -10.03
CA ARG A 32 20.80 19.29 -9.90
C ARG A 32 20.68 19.75 -8.46
N PHE A 33 20.46 18.82 -7.54
CA PHE A 33 20.33 19.13 -6.11
C PHE A 33 21.63 19.67 -5.51
N PHE A 34 22.77 19.04 -5.80
CA PHE A 34 24.08 19.48 -5.28
C PHE A 34 24.57 20.78 -5.90
N ALA A 35 24.18 21.08 -7.14
CA ALA A 35 24.51 22.35 -7.80
C ALA A 35 23.72 23.54 -7.22
N SER A 36 22.57 23.31 -6.60
CA SER A 36 21.74 24.36 -6.01
C SER A 36 22.40 24.93 -4.75
N ARG A 37 22.41 26.28 -4.69
CA ARG A 37 22.87 27.05 -3.53
C ARG A 37 21.71 27.67 -2.75
N ASP A 38 20.49 27.31 -3.10
CA ASP A 38 19.29 27.80 -2.42
C ASP A 38 19.25 27.26 -1.00
N PRO A 39 19.10 28.12 0.02
CA PRO A 39 18.96 27.67 1.41
C PRO A 39 17.70 26.83 1.64
N ASP A 40 16.66 26.98 0.81
CA ASP A 40 15.39 26.29 0.92
C ASP A 40 15.32 25.03 0.01
N LYS A 41 16.43 24.67 -0.69
CA LYS A 41 16.47 23.56 -1.66
C LYS A 41 15.91 22.23 -1.16
N VAL A 42 16.00 21.95 0.14
CA VAL A 42 15.45 20.73 0.75
C VAL A 42 13.93 20.79 0.82
N ALA A 43 13.38 21.93 1.26
CA ALA A 43 11.93 22.14 1.31
C ALA A 43 11.32 22.14 -0.09
N ASP A 44 11.98 22.81 -1.05
CA ASP A 44 11.58 22.83 -2.46
C ASP A 44 11.60 21.43 -3.08
N LEU A 45 12.63 20.62 -2.78
CA LEU A 45 12.69 19.23 -3.23
C LEU A 45 11.56 18.39 -2.62
N ILE A 46 11.26 18.53 -1.34
CA ILE A 46 10.14 17.84 -0.69
C ILE A 46 8.83 18.19 -1.41
N ASP A 47 8.59 19.45 -1.69
CA ASP A 47 7.38 19.91 -2.38
C ASP A 47 7.31 19.38 -3.82
N GLU A 48 8.43 19.39 -4.57
CA GLU A 48 8.54 18.83 -5.93
C GLU A 48 8.20 17.33 -5.91
N LEU A 49 8.82 16.55 -5.01
CA LEU A 49 8.62 15.11 -4.94
C LEU A 49 7.20 14.73 -4.54
N LEU A 50 6.59 15.44 -3.58
CA LEU A 50 5.23 15.17 -3.08
C LEU A 50 4.14 15.37 -4.14
N VAL A 51 4.35 16.22 -5.15
CA VAL A 51 3.38 16.42 -6.24
C VAL A 51 3.66 15.56 -7.48
N SER A 52 4.74 14.79 -7.47
CA SER A 52 5.18 13.96 -8.60
C SER A 52 4.33 12.71 -8.80
N ASP A 53 4.35 12.15 -10.01
CA ASP A 53 3.79 10.82 -10.28
C ASP A 53 4.52 9.72 -9.49
N GLY A 54 5.81 9.91 -9.21
CA GLY A 54 6.58 9.01 -8.36
C GLY A 54 5.97 8.83 -6.96
N TYR A 55 5.57 9.93 -6.32
CA TYR A 55 4.86 9.88 -5.02
C TYR A 55 3.58 9.07 -5.11
N ARG A 56 2.73 9.38 -6.09
CA ARG A 56 1.45 8.68 -6.30
C ARG A 56 1.65 7.17 -6.44
N LEU A 57 2.61 6.76 -7.26
CA LEU A 57 2.87 5.35 -7.54
C LEU A 57 3.48 4.61 -6.33
N HIS A 58 4.38 5.26 -5.59
CA HIS A 58 4.94 4.70 -4.36
C HIS A 58 3.90 4.63 -3.24
N GLN A 59 3.08 5.67 -3.08
CA GLN A 59 2.01 5.68 -2.09
C GLN A 59 0.95 4.60 -2.39
N PHE A 60 0.67 4.33 -3.68
CA PHE A 60 -0.23 3.24 -4.08
C PHE A 60 0.28 1.86 -3.62
N THR A 61 1.57 1.56 -3.75
CA THR A 61 2.10 0.28 -3.30
C THR A 61 2.02 0.12 -1.80
N TRP A 62 2.33 1.16 -1.03
CA TRP A 62 2.22 1.17 0.41
C TRP A 62 0.77 1.05 0.89
N MET A 63 -0.16 1.86 0.34
CA MET A 63 -1.59 1.74 0.66
C MET A 63 -2.15 0.38 0.28
N GLY A 64 -1.71 -0.15 -0.85
CA GLY A 64 -2.14 -1.47 -1.30
C GLY A 64 -1.73 -2.58 -0.34
N ASP A 65 -0.60 -2.46 0.37
CA ASP A 65 -0.21 -3.41 1.41
C ASP A 65 -1.12 -3.26 2.63
N MET A 66 -1.25 -2.06 3.15
CA MET A 66 -2.14 -1.74 4.27
C MET A 66 -3.59 -2.18 4.02
N LEU A 67 -4.13 -1.93 2.82
CA LEU A 67 -5.50 -2.29 2.44
C LEU A 67 -5.65 -3.76 1.98
N ARG A 68 -4.57 -4.56 2.05
CA ARG A 68 -4.54 -5.95 1.58
C ARG A 68 -4.98 -6.09 0.12
N HIS A 69 -4.69 -5.07 -0.69
CA HIS A 69 -5.15 -4.99 -2.07
C HIS A 69 -4.44 -6.02 -2.95
N LYS A 70 -5.20 -6.78 -3.73
CA LYS A 70 -4.72 -7.72 -4.74
C LYS A 70 -5.23 -7.36 -6.12
N SER A 71 -4.36 -7.45 -7.12
CA SER A 71 -4.78 -7.29 -8.52
C SER A 71 -5.69 -8.41 -9.02
N GLU A 72 -5.61 -9.59 -8.39
CA GLU A 72 -6.49 -10.74 -8.64
C GLU A 72 -7.14 -11.15 -7.33
N GLY A 73 -8.45 -11.05 -7.26
CA GLY A 73 -9.23 -11.42 -6.09
C GLY A 73 -9.58 -12.92 -6.03
N ALA A 74 -10.31 -13.30 -4.98
CA ALA A 74 -10.89 -14.61 -4.84
C ALA A 74 -11.74 -14.95 -6.07
N ARG A 75 -11.74 -16.24 -6.47
CA ARG A 75 -12.45 -16.74 -7.68
C ARG A 75 -11.97 -16.11 -8.99
N ARG A 76 -10.73 -15.59 -9.05
CA ARG A 76 -10.12 -14.94 -10.22
C ARG A 76 -10.83 -13.64 -10.65
N GLY A 77 -11.42 -12.91 -9.71
CA GLY A 77 -11.91 -11.55 -9.94
C GLY A 77 -10.76 -10.64 -10.33
N ASP A 78 -10.99 -9.73 -11.27
CA ASP A 78 -10.02 -8.74 -11.70
C ASP A 78 -10.30 -7.41 -11.00
N PHE A 79 -9.33 -6.91 -10.23
CA PHE A 79 -9.45 -5.69 -9.44
C PHE A 79 -8.81 -4.47 -10.13
N ALA A 80 -8.53 -4.54 -11.43
CA ALA A 80 -7.91 -3.45 -12.17
C ALA A 80 -8.67 -2.10 -12.06
N LEU A 81 -9.99 -2.12 -11.97
CA LEU A 81 -10.78 -0.90 -11.79
C LEU A 81 -10.66 -0.34 -10.37
N TYR A 82 -10.45 -1.19 -9.36
CA TYR A 82 -10.10 -0.75 -8.01
C TYR A 82 -8.68 -0.19 -7.96
N ASP A 83 -7.70 -0.84 -8.62
CA ASP A 83 -6.34 -0.31 -8.79
C ASP A 83 -6.39 1.12 -9.35
N ARG A 84 -7.12 1.27 -10.46
CA ARG A 84 -7.30 2.57 -11.12
C ARG A 84 -7.93 3.59 -10.19
N TRP A 85 -9.02 3.21 -9.53
CA TRP A 85 -9.72 4.10 -8.61
C TRP A 85 -8.78 4.59 -7.49
N LEU A 86 -8.03 3.70 -6.83
CA LEU A 86 -7.05 4.08 -5.79
C LEU A 86 -5.99 5.05 -6.33
N LYS A 87 -5.43 4.77 -7.51
CA LYS A 87 -4.44 5.65 -8.15
C LYS A 87 -5.04 7.02 -8.50
N ASP A 88 -6.30 7.06 -8.93
CA ASP A 88 -7.01 8.31 -9.22
C ASP A 88 -7.27 9.12 -7.94
N GLN A 89 -7.62 8.48 -6.80
CA GLN A 89 -7.76 9.18 -5.51
C GLN A 89 -6.43 9.85 -5.09
N LEU A 90 -5.32 9.12 -5.22
CA LEU A 90 -3.98 9.65 -4.92
C LEU A 90 -3.55 10.78 -5.87
N LYS A 91 -3.89 10.67 -7.16
CA LYS A 91 -3.63 11.71 -8.16
C LYS A 91 -4.39 13.00 -7.83
N MET A 92 -5.65 12.88 -7.46
CA MET A 92 -6.50 14.00 -7.07
C MET A 92 -6.18 14.53 -5.66
N ASN A 93 -5.31 13.87 -4.92
CA ASN A 93 -4.99 14.17 -3.50
C ASN A 93 -6.25 14.30 -2.64
N ARG A 94 -7.19 13.34 -2.79
CA ARG A 94 -8.43 13.38 -2.02
C ARG A 94 -8.16 13.16 -0.53
N PRO A 95 -8.88 13.85 0.36
CA PRO A 95 -8.80 13.65 1.80
C PRO A 95 -9.01 12.17 2.18
N TRP A 96 -8.16 11.66 3.07
CA TRP A 96 -8.17 10.24 3.45
C TRP A 96 -9.52 9.79 4.02
N ASN A 97 -10.14 10.60 4.83
CA ASN A 97 -11.46 10.32 5.40
C ASN A 97 -12.55 10.17 4.32
N GLU A 98 -12.50 10.96 3.24
CA GLU A 98 -13.44 10.83 2.12
C GLU A 98 -13.20 9.53 1.33
N VAL A 99 -11.92 9.18 1.10
CA VAL A 99 -11.55 7.95 0.40
C VAL A 99 -12.04 6.73 1.18
N VAL A 100 -11.83 6.70 2.50
CA VAL A 100 -12.28 5.59 3.36
C VAL A 100 -13.81 5.54 3.43
N TYR A 101 -14.47 6.68 3.58
CA TYR A 101 -15.92 6.75 3.56
C TYR A 101 -16.51 6.13 2.28
N GLU A 102 -15.95 6.49 1.12
CA GLU A 102 -16.41 5.98 -0.18
C GLU A 102 -16.18 4.47 -0.31
N MET A 103 -15.06 3.93 0.18
CA MET A 103 -14.82 2.48 0.23
C MET A 103 -15.84 1.74 1.08
N LEU A 104 -16.19 2.27 2.25
CA LEU A 104 -17.10 1.62 3.20
C LEU A 104 -18.57 1.69 2.77
N THR A 105 -18.95 2.72 2.00
CA THR A 105 -20.33 2.94 1.55
C THR A 105 -20.58 2.52 0.10
N ALA A 106 -19.57 1.97 -0.57
CA ALA A 106 -19.66 1.57 -1.97
C ALA A 106 -20.80 0.58 -2.23
N LYS A 107 -21.49 0.76 -3.37
CA LYS A 107 -22.57 -0.10 -3.88
C LYS A 107 -22.30 -0.48 -5.33
N GLY A 108 -22.91 -1.54 -5.79
CA GLY A 108 -22.76 -2.02 -7.16
C GLY A 108 -21.53 -2.88 -7.37
N SER A 109 -21.20 -3.14 -8.63
CA SER A 109 -20.07 -3.96 -9.05
C SER A 109 -18.80 -3.14 -9.24
N LEU A 110 -17.64 -3.80 -9.40
CA LEU A 110 -16.38 -3.12 -9.76
C LEU A 110 -16.48 -2.33 -11.06
N ALA A 111 -17.37 -2.75 -11.99
CA ALA A 111 -17.58 -2.05 -13.25
C ALA A 111 -18.23 -0.67 -13.06
N THR A 112 -19.10 -0.54 -12.08
CA THR A 112 -19.87 0.68 -11.80
C THR A 112 -19.30 1.49 -10.62
N SER A 113 -18.54 0.83 -9.73
CA SER A 113 -18.06 1.41 -8.49
C SER A 113 -16.66 0.86 -8.16
N GLY A 114 -15.60 1.59 -8.53
CA GLY A 114 -14.22 1.21 -8.21
C GLY A 114 -13.99 0.95 -6.71
N PRO A 115 -14.47 1.81 -5.78
CA PRO A 115 -14.28 1.63 -4.34
C PRO A 115 -14.91 0.34 -3.77
N ALA A 116 -15.90 -0.26 -4.45
CA ALA A 116 -16.48 -1.54 -4.07
C ALA A 116 -15.44 -2.67 -3.94
N GLY A 117 -14.28 -2.51 -4.60
CA GLY A 117 -13.17 -3.45 -4.51
C GLY A 117 -12.65 -3.69 -3.09
N TYR A 118 -12.78 -2.71 -2.21
CA TYR A 118 -12.38 -2.87 -0.80
C TYR A 118 -13.23 -3.94 -0.09
N LEU A 119 -14.54 -3.83 -0.17
CA LEU A 119 -15.46 -4.80 0.44
C LEU A 119 -15.47 -6.15 -0.29
N MET A 120 -15.21 -6.15 -1.59
CA MET A 120 -15.15 -7.37 -2.41
C MET A 120 -13.84 -8.14 -2.23
N ARG A 121 -12.86 -7.61 -1.49
CA ARG A 121 -11.60 -8.28 -1.20
C ARG A 121 -11.81 -9.62 -0.50
N ASP A 122 -12.75 -9.67 0.43
CA ASP A 122 -13.07 -10.85 1.24
C ASP A 122 -14.53 -11.32 0.98
N PRO A 123 -14.85 -11.80 -0.27
CA PRO A 123 -16.21 -12.08 -0.67
C PRO A 123 -16.79 -13.29 0.09
N GLY A 124 -17.94 -13.08 0.74
CA GLY A 124 -18.59 -14.07 1.58
C GLY A 124 -17.97 -14.20 2.98
N MET A 125 -17.10 -13.26 3.37
CA MET A 125 -16.47 -13.20 4.70
C MET A 125 -16.66 -11.80 5.31
N PRO A 126 -17.89 -11.33 5.55
CA PRO A 126 -18.15 -9.96 6.00
C PRO A 126 -17.57 -9.67 7.39
N LEU A 127 -17.52 -10.67 8.28
CA LEU A 127 -16.98 -10.53 9.63
C LEU A 127 -15.44 -10.34 9.59
N ASP A 128 -14.72 -11.10 8.75
CA ASP A 128 -13.28 -10.90 8.56
C ASP A 128 -12.99 -9.54 7.92
N ASN A 129 -13.82 -9.10 6.96
CA ASN A 129 -13.68 -7.78 6.36
C ASN A 129 -13.85 -6.67 7.40
N LEU A 130 -14.84 -6.79 8.29
CA LEU A 130 -15.03 -5.87 9.41
C LEU A 130 -13.81 -5.86 10.34
N ALA A 131 -13.34 -7.04 10.79
CA ALA A 131 -12.19 -7.13 11.68
C ALA A 131 -10.96 -6.46 11.07
N ASN A 132 -10.67 -6.73 9.79
CA ASN A 132 -9.59 -6.05 9.06
C ASN A 132 -9.83 -4.54 8.95
N THR A 133 -11.07 -4.10 8.74
CA THR A 133 -11.44 -2.67 8.66
C THR A 133 -11.12 -1.94 9.96
N LEU A 134 -11.52 -2.50 11.10
CA LEU A 134 -11.25 -1.93 12.43
C LEU A 134 -9.74 -1.90 12.72
N THR A 135 -9.03 -2.96 12.36
CA THR A 135 -7.56 -3.03 12.52
C THR A 135 -6.83 -2.02 11.62
N ILE A 136 -7.21 -1.92 10.34
CA ILE A 136 -6.56 -1.00 9.39
C ILE A 136 -6.76 0.45 9.79
N PHE A 137 -8.00 0.85 10.06
CA PHE A 137 -8.34 2.26 10.18
C PHE A 137 -8.37 2.78 11.62
N LEU A 138 -8.55 1.90 12.62
CA LEU A 138 -8.65 2.30 14.02
C LEU A 138 -7.55 1.70 14.91
N GLY A 139 -6.72 0.78 14.38
CA GLY A 139 -5.75 0.05 15.20
C GLY A 139 -6.43 -0.80 16.28
N ALA A 140 -7.63 -1.31 16.03
CA ALA A 140 -8.38 -2.14 16.95
C ALA A 140 -8.32 -3.60 16.51
N ASN A 141 -7.56 -4.42 17.23
CA ASN A 141 -7.44 -5.84 16.93
C ASN A 141 -8.58 -6.63 17.58
N VAL A 142 -9.69 -6.74 16.86
CA VAL A 142 -10.91 -7.40 17.34
C VAL A 142 -11.09 -8.82 16.79
N SER A 143 -10.12 -9.37 16.07
CA SER A 143 -10.28 -10.64 15.35
C SER A 143 -10.67 -11.81 16.23
N CYS A 144 -10.13 -11.90 17.46
CA CYS A 144 -10.49 -12.95 18.42
C CYS A 144 -11.95 -12.82 18.89
N ALA A 145 -12.47 -11.58 18.94
CA ALA A 145 -13.84 -11.32 19.41
C ALA A 145 -14.93 -11.82 18.44
N GLN A 146 -14.56 -12.25 17.25
CA GLN A 146 -15.48 -12.95 16.35
C GLN A 146 -16.01 -14.27 16.92
N CYS A 147 -15.22 -15.00 17.70
CA CYS A 147 -15.56 -16.33 18.22
C CYS A 147 -15.76 -16.38 19.74
N HIS A 148 -15.10 -15.51 20.49
CA HIS A 148 -15.16 -15.44 21.96
C HIS A 148 -14.62 -14.08 22.42
N ASP A 149 -14.88 -13.70 23.68
CA ASP A 149 -14.29 -12.49 24.24
C ASP A 149 -12.76 -12.49 24.07
N HIS A 150 -12.20 -11.35 23.72
CA HIS A 150 -10.77 -11.24 23.42
C HIS A 150 -9.93 -11.56 24.68
N PRO A 151 -8.97 -12.51 24.62
CA PRO A 151 -8.29 -13.01 25.80
C PRO A 151 -7.36 -12.01 26.50
N LEU A 152 -6.92 -10.97 25.77
CA LEU A 152 -5.93 -9.99 26.26
C LEU A 152 -6.41 -8.52 26.12
N ALA A 153 -7.39 -8.25 25.28
CA ALA A 153 -7.97 -6.92 25.10
C ALA A 153 -9.39 -6.84 25.71
N GLN A 154 -9.95 -5.64 25.75
CA GLN A 154 -11.26 -5.41 26.33
C GLN A 154 -12.45 -5.86 25.46
N TRP A 155 -12.19 -6.27 24.21
CA TRP A 155 -13.22 -6.53 23.21
C TRP A 155 -14.00 -7.81 23.51
N THR A 156 -15.32 -7.69 23.58
CA THR A 156 -16.24 -8.81 23.77
C THR A 156 -16.79 -9.31 22.44
N GLN A 157 -17.24 -10.56 22.38
CA GLN A 157 -17.95 -11.09 21.21
C GLN A 157 -19.23 -10.28 20.94
N GLN A 158 -19.90 -9.81 21.98
CA GLN A 158 -21.05 -8.91 21.83
C GLN A 158 -20.71 -7.67 21.04
N GLU A 159 -19.70 -6.87 21.47
CA GLU A 159 -19.29 -5.63 20.81
C GLU A 159 -18.89 -5.88 19.36
N PHE A 160 -18.23 -7.00 19.08
CA PHE A 160 -17.88 -7.38 17.70
C PHE A 160 -19.13 -7.56 16.83
N TYR A 161 -20.14 -8.33 17.31
CA TYR A 161 -21.37 -8.54 16.54
C TYR A 161 -22.21 -7.26 16.44
N GLU A 162 -22.28 -6.44 17.47
CA GLU A 162 -22.93 -5.13 17.43
C GLU A 162 -22.33 -4.21 16.35
N MET A 163 -21.00 -4.22 16.20
CA MET A 163 -20.33 -3.53 15.08
C MET A 163 -20.62 -4.19 13.74
N ALA A 164 -20.67 -5.52 13.67
CA ALA A 164 -20.97 -6.24 12.45
C ALA A 164 -22.41 -5.97 11.94
N ALA A 165 -23.34 -5.66 12.85
CA ALA A 165 -24.72 -5.34 12.49
C ALA A 165 -24.86 -4.10 11.58
N PHE A 166 -23.89 -3.19 11.57
CA PHE A 166 -23.86 -2.08 10.59
C PHE A 166 -23.73 -2.56 9.14
N PHE A 167 -23.21 -3.77 8.93
CA PHE A 167 -23.07 -4.40 7.60
C PHE A 167 -24.15 -5.45 7.34
N GLY A 168 -24.98 -5.77 8.34
CA GLY A 168 -26.02 -6.80 8.27
C GLY A 168 -27.17 -6.47 7.31
N SER A 169 -27.27 -5.23 6.82
CA SER A 169 -28.22 -4.80 5.81
C SER A 169 -27.67 -4.84 4.37
N SER A 170 -26.45 -5.36 4.17
CA SER A 170 -25.83 -5.42 2.85
C SER A 170 -25.26 -6.79 2.54
N GLU A 171 -25.28 -7.16 1.27
CA GLU A 171 -24.75 -8.44 0.79
C GLU A 171 -23.78 -8.23 -0.38
N VAL A 172 -22.67 -8.95 -0.34
CA VAL A 172 -21.82 -9.15 -1.52
C VAL A 172 -22.31 -10.39 -2.25
N SER A 173 -23.17 -10.20 -3.22
CA SER A 173 -23.72 -11.28 -4.03
C SER A 173 -22.98 -11.44 -5.35
N ALA A 174 -22.99 -12.65 -5.90
CA ALA A 174 -22.47 -12.92 -7.23
C ALA A 174 -23.47 -13.76 -8.03
N ARG A 175 -23.78 -13.32 -9.25
CA ARG A 175 -24.60 -14.15 -10.17
C ARG A 175 -23.85 -15.42 -10.54
N ASP A 176 -24.55 -16.55 -10.54
CA ASP A 176 -23.96 -17.84 -10.94
C ASP A 176 -23.94 -17.99 -12.47
N PRO A 177 -22.73 -17.98 -13.11
CA PRO A 177 -22.61 -18.18 -14.55
C PRO A 177 -23.25 -19.49 -15.06
N ARG A 178 -23.38 -20.49 -14.17
CA ARG A 178 -23.98 -21.78 -14.51
C ARG A 178 -25.48 -21.65 -14.70
N LYS A 179 -26.16 -20.79 -13.94
CA LYS A 179 -27.60 -20.51 -14.09
C LYS A 179 -27.83 -19.79 -15.39
N ILE A 180 -27.04 -18.78 -15.73
CA ILE A 180 -27.10 -18.05 -17.00
C ILE A 180 -26.94 -19.01 -18.19
N SER A 181 -25.92 -19.86 -18.17
CA SER A 181 -25.68 -20.85 -19.24
C SER A 181 -26.81 -21.90 -19.39
N LYS A 182 -27.45 -22.26 -18.27
CA LYS A 182 -28.54 -23.27 -18.28
C LYS A 182 -29.85 -22.71 -18.83
N ASN A 183 -30.11 -21.43 -18.58
CA ASN A 183 -31.34 -20.76 -19.00
C ASN A 183 -31.34 -20.40 -20.49
N LEU A 184 -30.14 -20.26 -21.08
CA LEU A 184 -29.97 -19.92 -22.49
C LEU A 184 -29.53 -21.17 -23.25
N ALA A 185 -30.45 -21.86 -23.88
CA ALA A 185 -30.27 -23.13 -24.60
C ALA A 185 -29.37 -23.04 -25.86
N THR A 186 -28.27 -22.30 -25.81
CA THR A 186 -27.37 -22.07 -26.94
C THR A 186 -25.94 -22.51 -26.61
N ASN A 187 -25.27 -23.20 -27.54
CA ASN A 187 -23.91 -23.73 -27.40
C ASN A 187 -22.81 -22.82 -28.01
N ALA A 188 -23.12 -21.57 -28.33
CA ALA A 188 -22.17 -20.67 -29.00
C ALA A 188 -21.03 -20.20 -28.09
N LEU A 189 -21.24 -20.17 -26.75
CA LEU A 189 -20.22 -19.91 -25.75
C LEU A 189 -19.92 -21.17 -24.95
N SER A 190 -18.64 -21.48 -24.77
CA SER A 190 -18.27 -22.50 -23.81
C SER A 190 -18.56 -22.01 -22.38
N LYS A 191 -18.85 -22.93 -21.46
CA LYS A 191 -19.00 -22.61 -20.04
C LYS A 191 -17.78 -21.86 -19.49
N GLN A 192 -16.57 -22.19 -19.99
CA GLN A 192 -15.33 -21.53 -19.59
C GLN A 192 -15.25 -20.08 -20.10
N ASP A 193 -15.70 -19.81 -21.33
CA ASP A 193 -15.72 -18.46 -21.89
C ASP A 193 -16.72 -17.58 -21.13
N LEU A 194 -17.90 -18.11 -20.83
CA LEU A 194 -18.88 -17.39 -20.03
C LEU A 194 -18.37 -17.11 -18.61
N ILE A 195 -17.71 -18.08 -17.97
CA ILE A 195 -17.08 -17.88 -16.67
C ILE A 195 -16.01 -16.77 -16.73
N LYS A 196 -15.19 -16.72 -17.77
CA LYS A 196 -14.16 -15.68 -17.91
C LYS A 196 -14.74 -14.27 -18.02
N VAL A 197 -15.88 -14.12 -18.70
CA VAL A 197 -16.51 -12.80 -18.88
C VAL A 197 -17.31 -12.40 -17.65
N VAL A 198 -18.01 -13.36 -17.07
CA VAL A 198 -19.10 -13.16 -16.12
C VAL A 198 -18.63 -13.26 -14.67
N ALA A 199 -17.72 -14.19 -14.36
CA ALA A 199 -17.21 -14.36 -12.99
C ALA A 199 -16.37 -13.17 -12.49
N GLN A 200 -15.80 -12.39 -13.41
CA GLN A 200 -15.00 -11.21 -13.06
C GLN A 200 -15.83 -9.97 -12.76
N ASN A 201 -17.10 -9.92 -13.19
CA ASN A 201 -17.93 -8.71 -13.18
C ASN A 201 -19.25 -8.86 -12.43
N MET A 202 -19.53 -10.04 -11.88
CA MET A 202 -20.86 -10.34 -11.34
C MET A 202 -20.97 -10.30 -9.82
N ALA A 203 -19.87 -10.01 -9.11
CA ALA A 203 -19.99 -9.66 -7.72
C ALA A 203 -20.45 -8.21 -7.61
N SER A 204 -21.49 -8.00 -6.84
CA SER A 204 -22.10 -6.70 -6.60
C SER A 204 -22.45 -6.55 -5.13
N ILE A 205 -22.31 -5.34 -4.62
CA ILE A 205 -22.73 -4.99 -3.26
C ILE A 205 -24.15 -4.42 -3.37
N THR A 206 -25.09 -5.10 -2.73
CA THR A 206 -26.51 -4.70 -2.71
C THR A 206 -26.97 -4.42 -1.29
N GLU A 207 -27.91 -3.48 -1.13
CA GLU A 207 -28.60 -3.25 0.13
C GLU A 207 -29.85 -4.11 0.20
N LEU A 208 -30.04 -4.80 1.34
CA LEU A 208 -31.16 -5.73 1.55
C LEU A 208 -32.42 -5.03 2.07
N GLY A 209 -32.32 -3.78 2.53
CA GLY A 209 -33.43 -3.02 3.09
C GLY A 209 -33.85 -3.41 4.52
N ALA A 210 -33.23 -4.45 5.07
CA ALA A 210 -33.40 -4.88 6.45
C ALA A 210 -32.05 -5.37 6.99
N GLN A 211 -31.82 -5.18 8.29
CA GLN A 211 -30.67 -5.79 8.97
C GLN A 211 -31.03 -7.24 9.31
N GLU A 212 -30.18 -8.18 8.88
CA GLU A 212 -30.43 -9.62 9.01
C GLU A 212 -29.39 -10.35 9.89
N LEU A 213 -28.41 -9.64 10.48
CA LEU A 213 -27.40 -10.27 11.32
C LEU A 213 -28.01 -10.75 12.65
N VAL A 214 -27.71 -12.01 12.99
CA VAL A 214 -28.11 -12.64 14.24
C VAL A 214 -26.89 -13.18 14.98
N TYR A 215 -26.99 -13.35 16.28
CA TYR A 215 -25.96 -14.02 17.06
C TYR A 215 -25.74 -15.46 16.58
N PRO A 216 -24.48 -15.95 16.52
CA PRO A 216 -24.16 -17.27 15.97
C PRO A 216 -24.72 -18.41 16.84
N GLU A 217 -24.79 -19.63 16.25
CA GLU A 217 -25.35 -20.81 16.92
C GLU A 217 -24.55 -21.23 18.18
N ASP A 218 -23.28 -20.92 18.24
CA ASP A 218 -22.37 -21.20 19.35
C ASP A 218 -22.20 -20.04 20.33
N TYR A 219 -23.05 -19.01 20.24
CA TYR A 219 -23.02 -17.88 21.17
C TYR A 219 -23.28 -18.35 22.60
N ALA A 220 -22.35 -18.10 23.53
CA ALA A 220 -22.35 -18.71 24.85
C ALA A 220 -22.58 -17.73 26.05
N TYR A 221 -22.84 -16.45 25.76
CA TYR A 221 -22.97 -15.40 26.76
C TYR A 221 -24.44 -15.10 27.11
N ASP A 222 -24.71 -14.71 28.37
CA ASP A 222 -26.06 -14.62 28.94
C ASP A 222 -26.93 -13.45 28.43
N HIS A 223 -26.35 -12.45 27.77
CA HIS A 223 -27.07 -11.23 27.35
C HIS A 223 -27.89 -11.42 26.05
N ALA A 224 -27.65 -12.49 25.27
CA ALA A 224 -28.42 -12.85 24.08
C ALA A 224 -28.44 -14.38 23.90
N LYS A 225 -29.34 -14.86 23.04
CA LYS A 225 -29.40 -16.28 22.66
C LYS A 225 -28.94 -16.43 21.20
N PRO A 226 -28.41 -17.61 20.84
CA PRO A 226 -28.21 -17.96 19.46
C PRO A 226 -29.46 -17.69 18.60
N GLY A 227 -29.27 -16.95 17.48
CA GLY A 227 -30.36 -16.58 16.60
C GLY A 227 -31.12 -15.28 16.97
N ASP A 228 -30.85 -14.69 18.13
CA ASP A 228 -31.41 -13.37 18.43
C ASP A 228 -30.86 -12.30 17.47
N PRO A 229 -31.67 -11.31 17.04
CA PRO A 229 -31.19 -10.23 16.19
C PRO A 229 -30.17 -9.36 16.93
N VAL A 230 -29.12 -8.94 16.22
CA VAL A 230 -28.09 -8.06 16.78
C VAL A 230 -28.47 -6.59 16.55
N VAL A 231 -28.39 -5.78 17.59
CA VAL A 231 -28.63 -4.33 17.50
C VAL A 231 -27.31 -3.61 17.21
N PRO A 232 -27.23 -2.75 16.18
CA PRO A 232 -26.01 -2.00 15.88
C PRO A 232 -25.59 -1.08 17.04
N MET A 233 -24.33 -1.22 17.48
CA MET A 233 -23.72 -0.34 18.48
C MET A 233 -22.26 -0.07 18.12
N LEU A 234 -21.82 1.18 18.32
CA LEU A 234 -20.46 1.63 17.99
C LEU A 234 -19.49 1.30 19.13
N LEU A 235 -18.26 0.90 18.75
CA LEU A 235 -17.16 0.68 19.71
C LEU A 235 -16.77 1.99 20.41
N SER A 236 -16.43 1.89 21.70
CA SER A 236 -15.93 3.00 22.51
C SER A 236 -14.64 2.62 23.23
N TRP A 237 -13.72 3.55 23.35
CA TRP A 237 -12.46 3.42 24.09
C TRP A 237 -12.48 4.19 25.42
N GLY A 238 -13.58 4.90 25.70
CA GLY A 238 -13.69 5.66 26.95
C GLY A 238 -15.05 6.28 27.19
N GLY A 239 -15.36 6.58 28.46
CA GLY A 239 -16.70 6.98 28.92
C GLY A 239 -17.29 8.26 28.29
N ASP A 240 -16.49 9.12 27.68
CA ASP A 240 -16.94 10.34 27.03
C ASP A 240 -17.05 10.24 25.49
N ASP A 241 -16.68 9.11 24.91
CA ASP A 241 -16.73 8.92 23.45
C ASP A 241 -18.14 9.12 22.89
N PHE A 242 -19.17 8.54 23.54
CA PHE A 242 -20.55 8.69 23.10
C PHE A 242 -21.11 10.14 23.15
N LYS A 243 -20.38 11.09 23.76
CA LYS A 243 -20.71 12.51 23.75
C LYS A 243 -20.13 13.24 22.53
N ARG A 244 -19.19 12.64 21.81
CA ARG A 244 -18.55 13.24 20.64
C ARG A 244 -19.50 13.28 19.44
N ALA A 245 -19.32 14.26 18.57
CA ALA A 245 -20.12 14.38 17.35
C ALA A 245 -20.01 13.14 16.46
N ALA A 246 -18.87 12.45 16.45
CA ALA A 246 -18.68 11.20 15.73
C ALA A 246 -19.74 10.13 16.06
N TYR A 247 -20.20 10.07 17.30
CA TYR A 247 -21.16 9.06 17.77
C TYR A 247 -22.63 9.45 17.59
N GLN A 248 -22.90 10.64 17.02
CA GLN A 248 -24.26 11.13 16.76
C GLN A 248 -24.70 10.69 15.36
N VAL A 249 -24.85 9.38 15.16
CA VAL A 249 -25.27 8.77 13.89
C VAL A 249 -26.56 7.97 14.07
N ASP A 250 -27.29 7.77 12.97
CA ASP A 250 -28.52 6.96 12.95
C ASP A 250 -28.16 5.45 12.98
N THR A 251 -28.59 4.74 14.01
CA THR A 251 -28.39 3.30 14.15
C THR A 251 -29.68 2.49 13.96
N GLU A 252 -30.81 3.16 13.68
CA GLU A 252 -32.12 2.54 13.58
C GLU A 252 -32.54 2.26 12.13
N ASN A 253 -32.07 3.09 11.17
CA ASN A 253 -32.47 2.94 9.76
C ASN A 253 -31.58 1.89 9.05
N PRO A 254 -32.11 0.70 8.70
CA PRO A 254 -31.32 -0.37 8.10
C PRO A 254 -30.63 0.00 6.79
N THR A 255 -31.20 0.92 5.99
CA THR A 255 -30.63 1.33 4.71
C THR A 255 -29.47 2.32 4.85
N GLU A 256 -29.29 2.93 6.04
CA GLU A 256 -28.25 3.90 6.33
C GLU A 256 -27.14 3.37 7.25
N LEU A 257 -27.24 2.14 7.76
CA LEU A 257 -26.29 1.61 8.74
C LEU A 257 -24.84 1.70 8.29
N ARG A 258 -24.51 1.31 7.05
CA ARG A 258 -23.14 1.44 6.53
C ARG A 258 -22.69 2.89 6.41
N HIS A 259 -23.58 3.80 6.04
CA HIS A 259 -23.30 5.23 6.02
C HIS A 259 -23.05 5.78 7.42
N SER A 260 -23.82 5.33 8.40
CA SER A 260 -23.65 5.67 9.81
C SER A 260 -22.32 5.19 10.35
N PHE A 261 -21.95 3.93 10.08
CA PHE A 261 -20.64 3.37 10.42
C PHE A 261 -19.49 4.16 9.78
N ALA A 262 -19.57 4.42 8.48
CA ALA A 262 -18.55 5.17 7.76
C ALA A 262 -18.41 6.61 8.28
N SER A 263 -19.55 7.27 8.57
CA SER A 263 -19.56 8.62 9.14
C SER A 263 -18.90 8.66 10.51
N TRP A 264 -19.20 7.69 11.40
CA TRP A 264 -18.55 7.55 12.69
C TRP A 264 -17.05 7.32 12.55
N MET A 265 -16.65 6.35 11.71
CA MET A 265 -15.26 5.97 11.57
C MET A 265 -14.40 7.12 11.06
N THR A 266 -14.88 7.83 10.02
CA THR A 266 -14.10 8.85 9.31
C THR A 266 -14.27 10.27 9.87
N HIS A 267 -15.03 10.41 10.96
CA HIS A 267 -15.28 11.70 11.58
C HIS A 267 -14.00 12.27 12.24
N PRO A 268 -13.74 13.59 12.13
CA PRO A 268 -12.57 14.22 12.78
C PRO A 268 -12.48 14.00 14.30
N GLU A 269 -13.62 13.82 14.96
CA GLU A 269 -13.69 13.54 16.39
C GLU A 269 -13.69 12.03 16.72
N ASN A 270 -13.53 11.13 15.73
CA ASN A 270 -13.29 9.73 16.03
C ASN A 270 -11.98 9.61 16.80
N PRO A 271 -11.92 8.89 17.95
CA PRO A 271 -10.76 8.90 18.82
C PRO A 271 -9.53 8.20 18.21
N ARG A 272 -9.71 7.40 17.15
CA ARG A 272 -8.65 6.54 16.60
C ARG A 272 -8.28 6.83 15.15
N PHE A 273 -9.23 7.19 14.31
CA PHE A 273 -9.04 7.23 12.85
C PHE A 273 -7.84 8.11 12.42
N ALA A 274 -7.78 9.36 12.88
CA ALA A 274 -6.68 10.26 12.56
C ALA A 274 -5.34 9.78 13.16
N THR A 275 -5.38 9.28 14.40
CA THR A 275 -4.19 8.84 15.13
C THR A 275 -3.58 7.58 14.50
N THR A 276 -4.41 6.64 14.04
CA THR A 276 -3.95 5.40 13.41
C THR A 276 -3.21 5.67 12.11
N ILE A 277 -3.80 6.47 11.21
CA ILE A 277 -3.12 6.80 9.95
C ILE A 277 -1.86 7.65 10.18
N ALA A 278 -1.88 8.55 11.18
CA ALA A 278 -0.71 9.31 11.56
C ALA A 278 0.45 8.42 12.02
N ASN A 279 0.17 7.44 12.87
CA ASN A 279 1.15 6.49 13.40
C ASN A 279 1.72 5.58 12.30
N ARG A 280 0.87 5.10 11.37
CA ARG A 280 1.31 4.29 10.21
C ARG A 280 2.23 5.07 9.27
N LEU A 281 1.92 6.32 8.96
CA LEU A 281 2.77 7.19 8.15
C LEU A 281 4.05 7.59 8.88
N TRP A 282 3.99 7.76 10.20
CA TRP A 282 5.19 7.93 11.01
C TRP A 282 6.11 6.71 10.89
N LYS A 283 5.59 5.49 11.12
CA LYS A 283 6.35 4.24 10.94
C LYS A 283 7.00 4.15 9.57
N LYS A 284 6.23 4.43 8.50
CA LYS A 284 6.74 4.44 7.11
C LYS A 284 7.98 5.32 6.97
N ASN A 285 7.98 6.51 7.57
CA ASN A 285 9.01 7.52 7.36
C ASN A 285 10.18 7.40 8.36
N PHE A 286 9.93 6.97 9.59
CA PHE A 286 10.93 6.89 10.65
C PHE A 286 11.45 5.46 10.93
N GLY A 287 10.81 4.45 10.34
CA GLY A 287 11.19 3.04 10.47
C GLY A 287 10.60 2.32 11.68
N ILE A 288 10.05 3.06 12.65
CA ILE A 288 9.35 2.53 13.83
C ILE A 288 8.18 3.45 14.18
N ALA A 289 7.06 2.90 14.63
CA ALA A 289 5.91 3.70 15.03
C ALA A 289 6.07 4.33 16.42
N VAL A 290 5.26 5.34 16.72
CA VAL A 290 5.17 5.90 18.08
C VAL A 290 4.49 4.92 19.03
N GLN A 291 3.55 4.13 18.50
CA GLN A 291 2.95 2.98 19.17
C GLN A 291 3.04 1.74 18.27
N GLU A 292 3.67 0.69 18.78
CA GLU A 292 3.76 -0.63 18.15
C GLU A 292 2.98 -1.66 18.99
N PRO A 293 2.38 -2.66 18.34
CA PRO A 293 2.18 -2.76 16.90
C PRO A 293 1.10 -1.79 16.39
N VAL A 294 1.21 -1.33 15.14
CA VAL A 294 0.24 -0.39 14.54
C VAL A 294 -1.15 -1.00 14.33
N GLU A 295 -1.25 -2.30 14.41
CA GLU A 295 -2.50 -3.08 14.32
C GLU A 295 -3.24 -3.17 15.67
N ASP A 296 -2.56 -2.85 16.77
CA ASP A 296 -3.13 -2.90 18.11
C ASP A 296 -2.75 -1.62 18.87
N MET A 297 -3.60 -0.63 18.73
CA MET A 297 -3.44 0.69 19.34
C MET A 297 -4.50 0.92 20.44
N ASP A 298 -5.06 -0.14 21.02
CA ASP A 298 -6.20 -0.05 21.93
C ASP A 298 -5.92 0.79 23.18
N ASP A 299 -4.71 0.73 23.71
CA ASP A 299 -4.28 1.60 24.79
C ASP A 299 -3.19 2.60 24.35
N PRO A 300 -3.54 3.86 24.02
CA PRO A 300 -2.56 4.86 23.60
C PRO A 300 -1.56 5.26 24.69
N ARG A 301 -1.80 4.86 25.95
CA ARG A 301 -0.85 5.08 27.06
C ARG A 301 0.39 4.20 26.93
N LEU A 302 0.29 3.11 26.16
CA LEU A 302 1.40 2.20 25.83
C LEU A 302 2.30 2.74 24.70
N ALA A 303 1.95 3.88 24.10
CA ALA A 303 2.83 4.53 23.14
C ALA A 303 4.14 4.98 23.82
N SER A 304 5.27 4.88 23.10
CA SER A 304 6.57 5.38 23.55
C SER A 304 6.53 6.88 23.88
N ASN A 305 5.63 7.62 23.23
CA ASN A 305 5.33 9.02 23.52
C ASN A 305 3.86 9.33 23.27
N PRO A 306 2.96 9.14 24.25
CA PRO A 306 1.52 9.39 24.09
C PRO A 306 1.19 10.82 23.67
N ALA A 307 1.95 11.82 24.14
CA ALA A 307 1.73 13.21 23.78
C ALA A 307 2.07 13.47 22.29
N LEU A 308 3.16 12.88 21.80
CA LEU A 308 3.50 12.94 20.38
C LEU A 308 2.43 12.25 19.53
N LEU A 309 2.01 11.06 19.91
CA LEU A 309 0.97 10.32 19.17
C LEU A 309 -0.33 11.12 19.05
N ALA A 310 -0.80 11.71 20.14
CA ALA A 310 -1.97 12.57 20.15
C ALA A 310 -1.78 13.82 19.25
N PHE A 311 -0.60 14.44 19.32
CA PHE A 311 -0.27 15.62 18.50
C PHE A 311 -0.24 15.28 17.00
N LEU A 312 0.33 14.13 16.61
CA LEU A 312 0.34 13.68 15.22
C LEU A 312 -1.09 13.49 14.67
N GLY A 313 -2.00 12.90 15.45
CA GLY A 313 -3.42 12.82 15.09
C GLY A 313 -4.06 14.20 14.89
N GLN A 314 -3.74 15.17 15.76
CA GLN A 314 -4.22 16.54 15.61
C GLN A 314 -3.71 17.22 14.33
N ILE A 315 -2.46 16.96 13.91
CA ILE A 315 -1.91 17.46 12.64
C ILE A 315 -2.72 16.91 11.45
N VAL A 316 -3.05 15.61 11.45
CA VAL A 316 -3.86 15.01 10.38
C VAL A 316 -5.24 15.67 10.29
N VAL A 317 -5.90 15.90 11.44
CA VAL A 317 -7.19 16.60 11.47
C VAL A 317 -7.07 18.07 11.00
N ALA A 318 -6.03 18.77 11.46
CA ALA A 318 -5.75 20.16 11.05
C ALA A 318 -5.47 20.29 9.55
N ALA A 319 -4.78 19.29 8.98
CA ALA A 319 -4.55 19.13 7.55
C ALA A 319 -5.82 18.66 6.78
N LYS A 320 -6.97 18.51 7.45
CA LYS A 320 -8.23 18.01 6.85
C LYS A 320 -8.04 16.66 6.15
N PHE A 321 -7.27 15.78 6.75
CA PHE A 321 -6.92 14.45 6.22
C PHE A 321 -6.17 14.47 4.88
N ASP A 322 -5.55 15.60 4.50
CA ASP A 322 -4.59 15.65 3.40
C ASP A 322 -3.30 14.95 3.83
N LEU A 323 -3.12 13.69 3.38
CA LEU A 323 -1.95 12.89 3.75
C LEU A 323 -0.65 13.41 3.13
N ARG A 324 -0.72 14.12 2.01
CA ARG A 324 0.44 14.77 1.37
C ARG A 324 0.93 15.93 2.25
N GLU A 325 0.01 16.76 2.72
CA GLU A 325 0.33 17.87 3.62
C GLU A 325 0.87 17.35 4.96
N TYR A 326 0.27 16.29 5.53
CA TYR A 326 0.78 15.66 6.74
C TYR A 326 2.22 15.16 6.56
N GLN A 327 2.52 14.45 5.47
CA GLN A 327 3.87 13.97 5.17
C GLN A 327 4.84 15.14 4.91
N ARG A 328 4.40 16.23 4.26
CA ARG A 328 5.20 17.44 4.09
C ARG A 328 5.67 18.00 5.43
N VAL A 329 4.77 18.04 6.42
CA VAL A 329 5.14 18.45 7.79
C VAL A 329 6.20 17.51 8.37
N LEU A 330 6.03 16.19 8.23
CA LEU A 330 7.00 15.21 8.77
C LEU A 330 8.38 15.37 8.15
N TYR A 331 8.49 15.45 6.82
CA TYR A 331 9.77 15.54 6.11
C TYR A 331 10.54 16.83 6.41
N ASN A 332 9.84 17.90 6.75
CA ASN A 332 10.45 19.17 7.16
C ASN A 332 10.86 19.22 8.65
N THR A 333 10.61 18.16 9.44
CA THR A 333 11.05 18.14 10.84
C THR A 333 12.56 17.92 10.95
N LYS A 334 13.17 18.54 11.95
CA LYS A 334 14.59 18.30 12.29
C LYS A 334 14.87 16.84 12.62
N THR A 335 13.90 16.14 13.20
CA THR A 335 14.02 14.71 13.54
C THR A 335 14.13 13.86 12.28
N TYR A 336 13.33 14.14 11.25
CA TYR A 336 13.43 13.41 9.98
C TYR A 336 14.75 13.71 9.25
N GLN A 337 15.20 14.95 9.30
CA GLN A 337 16.44 15.40 8.64
C GLN A 337 17.72 15.11 9.46
N ALA A 338 17.60 14.44 10.61
CA ALA A 338 18.74 14.01 11.41
C ALA A 338 19.39 12.74 10.83
N GLU A 339 20.63 12.45 11.26
CA GLU A 339 21.28 11.16 11.00
C GLU A 339 20.45 9.99 11.55
N VAL A 340 20.51 8.85 10.87
CA VAL A 340 19.79 7.64 11.29
C VAL A 340 20.40 7.05 12.57
N SER A 341 19.54 6.46 13.38
CA SER A 341 19.95 5.63 14.51
C SER A 341 20.25 4.22 14.01
N VAL A 342 21.50 3.79 14.14
CA VAL A 342 21.97 2.47 13.66
C VAL A 342 21.53 1.36 14.60
N THR A 343 21.31 1.68 15.86
CA THR A 343 20.84 0.72 16.87
C THR A 343 19.33 0.80 16.98
N PRO A 344 18.56 -0.21 16.54
CA PRO A 344 17.16 -0.28 16.91
C PRO A 344 17.06 -0.36 18.44
N PRO A 345 15.96 0.07 19.05
CA PRO A 345 15.76 -0.06 20.48
C PRO A 345 15.93 -1.53 20.88
N ILE A 346 16.99 -1.83 21.64
CA ILE A 346 17.18 -3.13 22.26
C ILE A 346 16.41 -3.08 23.56
N GLY A 347 15.20 -3.65 23.61
CA GLY A 347 14.34 -3.61 24.77
C GLY A 347 12.95 -3.05 24.44
N ASP A 348 12.26 -2.60 25.46
CA ASP A 348 10.93 -2.00 25.28
C ASP A 348 11.00 -0.77 24.37
N ILE A 349 10.18 -0.78 23.32
CA ILE A 349 9.96 0.34 22.39
C ILE A 349 9.51 1.59 23.17
N ASP A 350 8.93 1.41 24.34
CA ASP A 350 8.42 2.43 25.24
C ASP A 350 9.47 3.48 25.64
N ASP A 351 10.76 3.14 25.56
CA ASP A 351 11.87 4.05 25.89
C ASP A 351 12.49 4.73 24.66
N PHE A 352 11.96 4.49 23.43
CA PHE A 352 12.55 5.07 22.23
C PHE A 352 12.11 6.52 22.01
N ALA A 353 13.03 7.45 22.19
CA ALA A 353 12.77 8.89 22.15
C ALA A 353 13.00 9.58 20.80
N PHE A 354 13.05 8.84 19.71
CA PHE A 354 13.21 9.33 18.33
C PHE A 354 14.33 10.38 18.16
N PRO A 355 15.60 10.06 18.41
CA PRO A 355 16.70 10.99 18.19
C PRO A 355 16.92 11.31 16.69
N GLY A 356 16.46 10.46 15.81
CA GLY A 356 16.42 10.50 14.36
C GLY A 356 15.66 9.30 13.81
N PRO A 357 15.54 9.14 12.48
CA PRO A 357 14.96 7.93 11.86
C PRO A 357 15.81 6.69 12.21
N VAL A 358 15.21 5.51 12.15
CA VAL A 358 15.94 4.24 12.32
C VAL A 358 16.48 3.79 10.96
N LEU A 359 17.74 3.31 10.95
CA LEU A 359 18.32 2.68 9.78
C LEU A 359 17.46 1.47 9.37
N ARG A 360 16.96 1.46 8.17
CA ARG A 360 16.12 0.37 7.66
C ARG A 360 16.52 -0.08 6.26
N ARG A 361 16.20 -1.31 5.96
CA ARG A 361 16.37 -1.84 4.62
C ARG A 361 15.29 -1.28 3.69
N MET A 362 15.60 -1.14 2.41
CA MET A 362 14.60 -0.87 1.38
C MET A 362 13.52 -1.95 1.36
N THR A 363 12.27 -1.56 1.12
CA THR A 363 11.22 -2.52 0.75
C THR A 363 11.56 -3.19 -0.59
N ALA A 364 10.88 -4.28 -0.89
CA ALA A 364 11.06 -4.97 -2.17
C ALA A 364 10.75 -4.04 -3.36
N GLU A 365 9.72 -3.20 -3.22
CA GLU A 365 9.32 -2.23 -4.22
C GLU A 365 10.34 -1.10 -4.39
N GLN A 366 10.90 -0.59 -3.29
CA GLN A 366 11.96 0.43 -3.34
C GLN A 366 13.22 -0.11 -4.01
N ALA A 367 13.61 -1.35 -3.69
CA ALA A 367 14.76 -1.99 -4.30
C ALA A 367 14.54 -2.22 -5.81
N TRP A 368 13.37 -2.73 -6.19
CA TRP A 368 12.99 -2.93 -7.59
C TRP A 368 12.98 -1.61 -8.38
N ASP A 369 12.29 -0.58 -7.88
CA ASP A 369 12.18 0.72 -8.56
C ASP A 369 13.55 1.42 -8.63
N SER A 370 14.43 1.21 -7.66
CA SER A 370 15.83 1.68 -7.70
C SER A 370 16.64 0.98 -8.78
N ILE A 371 16.48 -0.34 -8.93
CA ILE A 371 17.10 -1.11 -10.02
C ILE A 371 16.60 -0.59 -11.38
N GLN A 372 15.29 -0.39 -11.51
CA GLN A 372 14.71 0.16 -12.74
C GLN A 372 15.23 1.58 -13.05
N THR A 373 15.51 2.39 -12.03
CA THR A 373 16.12 3.73 -12.21
C THR A 373 17.52 3.62 -12.79
N LEU A 374 18.35 2.67 -12.36
CA LEU A 374 19.68 2.43 -12.94
C LEU A 374 19.60 1.99 -14.42
N ILE A 375 18.57 1.21 -14.77
CA ILE A 375 18.41 0.63 -16.11
C ILE A 375 17.78 1.64 -17.09
N ALA A 376 16.69 2.30 -16.70
CA ALA A 376 15.85 3.11 -17.57
C ALA A 376 15.86 4.62 -17.23
N GLY A 377 16.43 5.00 -16.07
CA GLY A 377 16.41 6.37 -15.57
C GLY A 377 15.01 6.77 -15.09
N THR A 378 14.72 8.07 -15.10
CA THR A 378 13.44 8.64 -14.61
C THR A 378 12.22 8.28 -15.46
N LYS A 379 12.41 7.63 -16.61
CA LYS A 379 11.29 7.15 -17.45
C LYS A 379 10.34 6.21 -16.70
N ILE A 380 10.83 5.53 -15.68
CA ILE A 380 9.99 4.62 -14.88
C ILE A 380 8.82 5.33 -14.21
N ASP A 381 8.92 6.62 -13.91
CA ASP A 381 7.85 7.39 -13.28
C ASP A 381 6.69 7.67 -14.24
N SER A 382 6.91 7.54 -15.55
CA SER A 382 5.88 7.70 -16.58
C SER A 382 5.20 6.37 -16.97
N TYR A 383 5.65 5.24 -16.45
CA TYR A 383 5.07 3.94 -16.76
C TYR A 383 3.80 3.71 -15.94
N GLU A 384 2.67 3.82 -16.60
CA GLU A 384 1.36 3.53 -16.02
C GLU A 384 0.77 2.25 -16.61
N THR A 385 -0.05 1.57 -15.81
CA THR A 385 -0.89 0.48 -16.30
C THR A 385 -1.91 1.04 -17.28
N ASP A 386 -1.98 0.50 -18.49
CA ASP A 386 -3.05 0.83 -19.44
C ASP A 386 -4.36 0.18 -19.00
N TYR A 387 -5.25 0.97 -18.41
CA TYR A 387 -6.57 0.53 -17.98
C TYR A 387 -7.63 0.59 -19.08
N SER A 388 -7.32 1.06 -20.30
CA SER A 388 -8.29 1.23 -21.39
C SER A 388 -8.98 -0.07 -21.74
N HIS A 389 -8.22 -1.16 -21.77
CA HIS A 389 -8.74 -2.51 -22.01
C HIS A 389 -9.72 -2.94 -20.92
N TYR A 390 -9.39 -2.71 -19.66
CA TYR A 390 -10.24 -3.07 -18.52
C TYR A 390 -11.52 -2.24 -18.50
N VAL A 391 -11.42 -0.94 -18.73
CA VAL A 391 -12.59 -0.05 -18.83
C VAL A 391 -13.53 -0.51 -19.91
N THR A 392 -13.03 -0.85 -21.09
CA THR A 392 -13.88 -1.34 -22.19
C THR A 392 -14.49 -2.70 -21.89
N LYS A 393 -13.72 -3.61 -21.25
CA LYS A 393 -14.17 -4.97 -20.90
C LYS A 393 -15.22 -4.96 -19.79
N PHE A 394 -15.08 -4.06 -18.81
CA PHE A 394 -15.90 -4.00 -17.60
C PHE A 394 -16.89 -2.82 -17.58
N ALA A 395 -16.98 -2.05 -18.67
CA ALA A 395 -17.89 -0.89 -18.76
C ALA A 395 -19.38 -1.27 -18.85
N PHE A 396 -19.72 -2.53 -18.61
CA PHE A 396 -21.10 -3.01 -18.69
C PHE A 396 -21.68 -3.09 -17.28
N PRO A 397 -22.79 -2.41 -17.00
CA PRO A 397 -23.50 -2.52 -15.72
C PRO A 397 -24.26 -3.84 -15.66
N PHE A 398 -23.53 -4.96 -15.45
CA PHE A 398 -24.13 -6.30 -15.38
C PHE A 398 -25.19 -6.43 -14.28
N ASP A 399 -25.21 -5.52 -13.32
CA ASP A 399 -26.22 -5.49 -12.25
C ASP A 399 -27.63 -5.28 -12.82
N ASP A 400 -27.73 -4.47 -13.90
CA ASP A 400 -28.99 -4.12 -14.57
C ASP A 400 -29.31 -5.03 -15.78
N PHE A 401 -28.37 -5.93 -16.15
CA PHE A 401 -28.52 -6.77 -17.33
C PHE A 401 -29.32 -8.04 -17.04
N THR A 402 -30.18 -8.40 -17.97
CA THR A 402 -30.80 -9.72 -18.02
C THR A 402 -29.78 -10.81 -18.38
N ASP A 403 -30.06 -12.07 -18.08
CA ASP A 403 -29.20 -13.19 -18.44
C ASP A 403 -28.90 -13.25 -19.95
N GLU A 404 -29.86 -12.85 -20.81
CA GLU A 404 -29.71 -12.79 -22.26
C GLU A 404 -28.74 -11.67 -22.69
N GLU A 405 -28.83 -10.49 -22.11
CA GLU A 405 -27.92 -9.37 -22.38
C GLU A 405 -26.50 -9.69 -21.96
N ILE A 406 -26.29 -10.32 -20.79
CA ILE A 406 -25.01 -10.81 -20.34
C ILE A 406 -24.40 -11.81 -21.32
N TYR A 407 -25.23 -12.77 -21.78
CA TYR A 407 -24.77 -13.77 -22.73
C TYR A 407 -24.40 -13.16 -24.09
N ASN A 408 -25.21 -12.25 -24.62
CA ASN A 408 -24.93 -11.57 -25.88
C ASN A 408 -23.68 -10.69 -25.80
N THR A 409 -23.47 -10.02 -24.67
CA THR A 409 -22.26 -9.25 -24.41
C THR A 409 -21.03 -10.15 -24.38
N ALA A 410 -21.10 -11.29 -23.70
CA ALA A 410 -20.02 -12.28 -23.66
C ALA A 410 -19.71 -12.85 -25.05
N LEU A 411 -20.74 -13.07 -25.88
CA LEU A 411 -20.59 -13.53 -27.26
C LEU A 411 -19.89 -12.49 -28.15
N ALA A 412 -20.24 -11.22 -28.01
CA ALA A 412 -19.60 -10.11 -28.72
C ALA A 412 -18.13 -9.95 -28.29
N MET A 413 -17.82 -10.09 -27.00
CA MET A 413 -16.45 -10.08 -26.47
C MET A 413 -15.61 -11.24 -27.02
N LYS A 414 -16.18 -12.43 -27.15
CA LYS A 414 -15.50 -13.57 -27.77
C LYS A 414 -15.21 -13.31 -29.25
N ALA A 415 -16.18 -12.81 -29.99
CA ALA A 415 -16.06 -12.53 -31.41
C ALA A 415 -15.00 -11.46 -31.71
N SER A 416 -14.83 -10.47 -30.84
CA SER A 416 -13.81 -9.42 -30.96
C SER A 416 -12.39 -9.85 -30.56
N GLY A 417 -12.21 -11.11 -30.09
CA GLY A 417 -10.92 -11.61 -29.59
C GLY A 417 -10.54 -11.08 -28.20
N TYR A 418 -11.42 -10.39 -27.53
CA TYR A 418 -11.19 -9.80 -26.21
C TYR A 418 -10.79 -10.82 -25.14
N LEU A 419 -11.36 -12.04 -25.20
CA LEU A 419 -11.11 -13.12 -24.25
C LEU A 419 -9.72 -13.75 -24.39
N THR A 420 -9.02 -13.50 -25.49
CA THR A 420 -7.71 -14.10 -25.81
C THR A 420 -6.56 -13.14 -25.63
N LYS A 421 -6.80 -11.83 -25.47
CA LYS A 421 -5.75 -10.84 -25.18
C LYS A 421 -5.17 -11.10 -23.80
N LYS A 422 -3.84 -11.24 -23.73
CA LYS A 422 -3.09 -11.19 -22.44
C LYS A 422 -3.15 -9.78 -21.91
N GLU A 423 -3.81 -9.59 -20.81
CA GLU A 423 -4.27 -8.30 -20.29
C GLU A 423 -3.21 -7.50 -19.53
N ARG A 424 -2.08 -8.13 -19.16
CA ARG A 424 -1.04 -7.43 -18.41
C ARG A 424 0.25 -7.35 -19.20
N GLN A 425 0.81 -6.15 -19.24
CA GLN A 425 2.18 -5.97 -19.68
C GLN A 425 3.06 -6.75 -18.69
N ARG A 426 3.71 -7.78 -19.19
CA ARG A 426 4.78 -8.50 -18.51
C ARG A 426 6.08 -7.93 -19.05
N GLY A 427 6.58 -6.88 -18.43
CA GLY A 427 7.85 -6.28 -18.78
C GLY A 427 8.77 -6.26 -17.57
N LEU A 428 10.05 -6.53 -17.80
CA LEU A 428 11.10 -6.35 -16.79
C LEU A 428 11.41 -4.87 -16.54
N ASP A 429 10.75 -3.97 -17.24
CA ASP A 429 11.03 -2.53 -17.31
C ASP A 429 9.91 -1.71 -16.62
N LEU A 430 8.98 -2.38 -15.92
CA LEU A 430 7.87 -1.70 -15.28
C LEU A 430 8.17 -1.40 -13.82
N ARG A 431 7.64 -0.28 -13.35
CA ARG A 431 7.63 0.08 -11.95
C ARG A 431 6.82 -0.94 -11.12
N ALA A 432 7.20 -1.15 -9.86
CA ALA A 432 6.51 -2.09 -8.96
C ALA A 432 5.00 -1.84 -8.91
N SER A 433 4.55 -0.58 -8.93
CA SER A 433 3.14 -0.19 -8.92
C SER A 433 2.36 -0.54 -10.21
N ALA A 434 3.05 -0.84 -11.31
CA ALA A 434 2.45 -1.25 -12.58
C ALA A 434 2.42 -2.77 -12.77
N LEU A 435 3.15 -3.51 -11.92
CA LEU A 435 3.17 -4.95 -11.89
C LEU A 435 1.96 -5.52 -11.15
N GLN A 436 1.78 -6.83 -11.22
CA GLN A 436 0.75 -7.55 -10.47
C GLN A 436 0.95 -7.39 -8.96
N GLN A 437 -0.13 -7.18 -8.22
CA GLN A 437 -0.14 -6.99 -6.77
C GLN A 437 -0.86 -8.17 -6.07
N PRO A 438 -0.18 -9.01 -5.28
CA PRO A 438 1.27 -9.20 -5.25
C PRO A 438 1.77 -9.93 -6.50
N GLU A 439 3.07 -9.90 -6.76
CA GLU A 439 3.69 -10.70 -7.79
C GLU A 439 3.76 -12.19 -7.42
N ARG A 440 4.15 -13.02 -8.38
CA ARG A 440 4.30 -14.47 -8.18
C ARG A 440 5.41 -14.79 -7.19
N PRO A 441 5.37 -15.93 -6.49
CA PRO A 441 6.39 -16.32 -5.52
C PRO A 441 7.82 -16.39 -6.08
N ASP A 442 7.99 -16.64 -7.38
CA ASP A 442 9.27 -16.72 -8.09
C ASP A 442 9.76 -15.37 -8.64
N HIS A 443 8.97 -14.31 -8.52
CA HIS A 443 9.38 -12.96 -8.93
C HIS A 443 10.27 -12.30 -7.87
N PHE A 444 11.21 -11.43 -8.32
CA PHE A 444 12.13 -10.70 -7.44
C PHE A 444 11.41 -10.02 -6.27
N LEU A 445 10.33 -9.31 -6.52
CA LEU A 445 9.57 -8.61 -5.48
C LEU A 445 9.16 -9.55 -4.34
N ARG A 446 8.57 -10.71 -4.66
CA ARG A 446 8.14 -11.69 -3.65
C ARG A 446 9.32 -12.32 -2.92
N MET A 447 10.37 -12.68 -3.63
CA MET A 447 11.57 -13.23 -3.02
C MET A 447 12.29 -12.22 -2.15
N PHE A 448 12.16 -10.91 -2.45
CA PHE A 448 12.82 -9.84 -1.71
C PHE A 448 12.00 -9.31 -0.52
N GLY A 449 10.80 -9.81 -0.28
CA GLY A 449 9.98 -9.49 0.89
C GLY A 449 8.70 -8.72 0.61
N GLN A 450 8.24 -8.64 -0.66
CA GLN A 450 6.93 -8.09 -0.96
C GLN A 450 5.85 -8.85 -0.21
N SER A 451 4.92 -8.11 0.41
CA SER A 451 3.75 -8.64 1.08
C SER A 451 2.94 -9.61 0.23
N SER A 452 2.41 -10.65 0.86
CA SER A 452 1.43 -11.55 0.24
C SER A 452 0.05 -10.92 0.07
N ARG A 453 -0.18 -9.81 0.76
CA ARG A 453 -1.47 -9.14 0.84
C ARG A 453 -2.58 -10.01 1.46
N GLU A 454 -2.20 -11.09 2.16
CA GLU A 454 -3.16 -11.88 2.97
C GLU A 454 -3.36 -11.25 4.33
N LEU A 455 -2.31 -10.75 4.93
CA LEU A 455 -2.33 -10.02 6.19
C LEU A 455 -2.08 -8.53 5.95
N ILE A 456 -2.38 -7.71 6.95
CA ILE A 456 -2.12 -6.27 6.95
C ILE A 456 -0.61 -6.06 7.17
N ASP A 457 0.01 -5.16 6.40
CA ASP A 457 1.43 -4.80 6.53
C ASP A 457 2.38 -6.04 6.58
N ASP A 458 2.11 -7.07 5.77
CA ASP A 458 2.81 -8.36 5.72
C ASP A 458 4.16 -8.30 4.98
N GLY A 459 4.61 -7.12 4.57
CA GLY A 459 5.91 -6.92 3.92
C GLY A 459 7.07 -7.15 4.89
N SER A 460 8.12 -7.89 4.45
CA SER A 460 9.29 -8.18 5.27
C SER A 460 10.49 -7.32 4.89
N LEU A 461 11.06 -6.63 5.88
CA LEU A 461 12.34 -5.92 5.77
C LEU A 461 13.52 -6.76 6.26
N GLU A 462 13.28 -7.95 6.81
CA GLU A 462 14.33 -8.84 7.29
C GLU A 462 15.12 -9.44 6.12
N GLY A 463 16.45 -9.43 6.27
CA GLY A 463 17.35 -10.05 5.31
C GLY A 463 17.44 -11.56 5.52
N ASN A 464 17.42 -12.32 4.42
CA ASN A 464 17.63 -13.77 4.46
C ASN A 464 18.59 -14.23 3.36
N ILE A 465 19.10 -15.46 3.49
CA ILE A 465 20.06 -16.05 2.54
C ILE A 465 19.49 -16.12 1.12
N PRO A 466 18.25 -16.59 0.88
CA PRO A 466 17.64 -16.57 -0.45
C PRO A 466 17.67 -15.21 -1.13
N GLN A 467 17.40 -14.12 -0.41
CA GLN A 467 17.44 -12.76 -0.96
C GLN A 467 18.85 -12.37 -1.41
N THR A 468 19.88 -12.69 -0.61
CA THR A 468 21.28 -12.46 -0.98
C THR A 468 21.63 -13.21 -2.26
N LEU A 469 21.20 -14.47 -2.39
CA LEU A 469 21.45 -15.27 -3.58
C LEU A 469 20.74 -14.70 -4.82
N VAL A 470 19.54 -14.14 -4.67
CA VAL A 470 18.81 -13.49 -5.77
C VAL A 470 19.54 -12.24 -6.27
N LEU A 471 20.15 -11.46 -5.37
CA LEU A 471 20.95 -10.30 -5.74
C LEU A 471 22.27 -10.68 -6.42
N MET A 472 22.92 -11.72 -5.93
CA MET A 472 24.22 -12.17 -6.44
C MET A 472 24.13 -12.92 -7.76
N ASN A 473 23.03 -13.60 -8.03
CA ASN A 473 22.88 -14.50 -9.18
C ASN A 473 21.50 -14.31 -9.82
N GLY A 474 21.45 -14.33 -11.14
CA GLY A 474 20.20 -14.38 -11.87
C GLY A 474 19.85 -13.10 -12.63
N GLN A 475 18.58 -12.97 -12.94
CA GLN A 475 18.04 -11.98 -13.87
C GLN A 475 18.37 -10.51 -13.49
N ILE A 476 18.42 -10.19 -12.21
CA ILE A 476 18.71 -8.82 -11.75
C ILE A 476 20.16 -8.43 -12.08
N GLN A 477 21.11 -9.34 -11.86
CA GLN A 477 22.49 -9.11 -12.25
C GLN A 477 22.61 -8.85 -13.75
N GLU A 478 21.97 -9.68 -14.57
CA GLU A 478 21.96 -9.52 -16.02
C GLU A 478 21.38 -8.16 -16.45
N MET A 479 20.29 -7.73 -15.81
CA MET A 479 19.63 -6.44 -16.09
C MET A 479 20.54 -5.24 -15.76
N VAL A 480 21.13 -5.21 -14.56
CA VAL A 480 21.99 -4.09 -14.11
C VAL A 480 23.29 -4.01 -14.92
N SER A 481 23.84 -5.17 -15.31
CA SER A 481 25.09 -5.28 -16.10
C SER A 481 24.88 -5.24 -17.61
N ALA A 482 23.62 -5.14 -18.08
CA ALA A 482 23.28 -5.15 -19.49
C ALA A 482 23.92 -3.99 -20.25
N ARG A 483 24.40 -4.25 -21.47
CA ARG A 483 25.08 -3.22 -22.30
C ARG A 483 24.18 -2.05 -22.68
N ASP A 484 22.89 -2.26 -22.73
CA ASP A 484 21.82 -1.28 -23.05
C ASP A 484 21.22 -0.61 -21.80
N ALA A 485 21.59 -1.01 -20.59
CA ALA A 485 21.24 -0.28 -19.39
C ALA A 485 21.76 1.16 -19.43
N LYS A 486 20.92 2.14 -19.03
CA LYS A 486 21.29 3.57 -19.05
C LYS A 486 22.60 3.79 -18.28
N LEU A 487 22.71 3.19 -17.08
CA LEU A 487 23.91 3.24 -16.24
C LEU A 487 25.17 2.86 -17.03
N ILE A 488 25.17 1.68 -17.65
CA ILE A 488 26.34 1.14 -18.34
C ILE A 488 26.70 1.95 -19.58
N ARG A 489 25.70 2.41 -20.33
CA ARG A 489 25.92 3.26 -21.52
C ARG A 489 26.53 4.61 -21.14
N LYS A 490 25.98 5.26 -20.08
CA LYS A 490 26.48 6.57 -19.62
C LYS A 490 27.89 6.44 -19.05
N ALA A 491 28.15 5.45 -18.18
CA ALA A 491 29.50 5.23 -17.65
C ALA A 491 30.55 5.02 -18.73
N LYS A 492 30.24 4.19 -19.75
CA LYS A 492 31.17 3.94 -20.89
C LYS A 492 31.36 5.13 -21.82
N SER A 493 30.52 6.14 -21.79
CA SER A 493 30.66 7.36 -22.58
C SER A 493 31.54 8.44 -21.93
N LEU A 494 31.96 8.22 -20.67
CA LEU A 494 32.85 9.15 -19.94
C LEU A 494 34.31 8.90 -20.31
N ASP A 495 35.08 9.98 -20.35
CA ASP A 495 36.43 10.00 -20.95
C ASP A 495 37.49 9.45 -19.98
N SER A 496 37.25 9.53 -18.66
CA SER A 496 38.25 9.11 -17.65
C SER A 496 37.71 8.08 -16.66
N MET A 497 38.61 7.28 -16.09
CA MET A 497 38.26 6.34 -15.00
C MET A 497 37.71 7.10 -13.77
N ASP A 498 38.24 8.29 -13.48
CA ASP A 498 37.76 9.11 -12.38
C ASP A 498 36.30 9.48 -12.55
N GLU A 499 35.93 9.95 -13.73
CA GLU A 499 34.54 10.29 -14.05
C GLU A 499 33.62 9.06 -14.01
N GLN A 500 34.10 7.91 -14.49
CA GLN A 500 33.34 6.66 -14.46
C GLN A 500 33.05 6.22 -13.01
N VAL A 501 34.06 6.28 -12.14
CA VAL A 501 33.94 5.90 -10.73
C VAL A 501 33.02 6.87 -9.98
N GLU A 502 33.21 8.18 -10.17
CA GLU A 502 32.36 9.21 -9.55
C GLU A 502 30.90 9.05 -10.00
N PHE A 503 30.65 8.84 -11.27
CA PHE A 503 29.33 8.62 -11.82
C PHE A 503 28.65 7.36 -11.25
N LEU A 504 29.37 6.26 -11.12
CA LEU A 504 28.84 5.04 -10.54
C LEU A 504 28.43 5.25 -9.07
N TYR A 505 29.30 5.88 -8.27
CA TYR A 505 29.00 6.17 -6.86
C TYR A 505 27.80 7.11 -6.72
N LEU A 506 27.74 8.14 -7.55
CA LEU A 506 26.60 9.06 -7.55
C LEU A 506 25.29 8.34 -7.89
N SER A 507 25.34 7.46 -8.90
CA SER A 507 24.16 6.70 -9.32
C SER A 507 23.66 5.68 -8.29
N PHE A 508 24.58 4.97 -7.60
CA PHE A 508 24.21 3.95 -6.63
C PHE A 508 23.94 4.49 -5.24
N PHE A 509 24.73 5.47 -4.79
CA PHE A 509 24.76 5.92 -3.40
C PHE A 509 24.43 7.40 -3.20
N SER A 510 24.22 8.15 -4.29
CA SER A 510 23.98 9.61 -4.27
C SER A 510 25.11 10.41 -3.61
N ARG A 511 26.33 9.88 -3.61
CA ARG A 511 27.53 10.51 -3.06
C ARG A 511 28.75 10.25 -3.93
N LYS A 512 29.79 11.06 -3.73
CA LYS A 512 31.11 10.78 -4.32
C LYS A 512 31.83 9.64 -3.58
N PRO A 513 32.74 8.92 -4.26
CA PRO A 513 33.61 7.97 -3.59
C PRO A 513 34.59 8.70 -2.66
N THR A 514 34.97 8.07 -1.56
CA THR A 514 36.14 8.51 -0.78
C THR A 514 37.41 8.25 -1.59
N GLU A 515 38.52 8.96 -1.25
CA GLU A 515 39.81 8.72 -1.92
C GLU A 515 40.20 7.22 -1.91
N LYS A 516 40.03 6.57 -0.77
CA LYS A 516 40.32 5.15 -0.61
C LYS A 516 39.47 4.23 -1.47
N GLU A 517 38.19 4.56 -1.65
CA GLU A 517 37.28 3.81 -2.55
C GLU A 517 37.67 4.04 -4.00
N SER A 518 37.93 5.31 -4.38
CA SER A 518 38.36 5.67 -5.72
C SER A 518 39.65 4.95 -6.12
N ASP A 519 40.67 4.97 -5.26
CA ASP A 519 41.95 4.31 -5.53
C ASP A 519 41.82 2.79 -5.72
N ARG A 520 41.02 2.14 -4.86
CA ARG A 520 40.77 0.68 -4.96
C ARG A 520 40.07 0.30 -6.25
N ILE A 521 39.07 1.09 -6.66
CA ILE A 521 38.31 0.80 -7.88
C ILE A 521 39.18 1.05 -9.11
N LYS A 522 39.95 2.13 -9.14
CA LYS A 522 40.88 2.40 -10.25
C LYS A 522 41.90 1.28 -10.40
N GLN A 523 42.49 0.83 -9.29
CA GLN A 523 43.39 -0.32 -9.31
C GLN A 523 42.69 -1.57 -9.89
N ALA A 524 41.47 -1.88 -9.47
CA ALA A 524 40.69 -3.01 -10.00
C ALA A 524 40.41 -2.85 -11.52
N MET A 525 40.12 -1.62 -11.98
CA MET A 525 39.91 -1.35 -13.41
C MET A 525 41.20 -1.52 -14.22
N GLU A 526 42.35 -1.07 -13.70
CA GLU A 526 43.67 -1.29 -14.30
C GLU A 526 44.03 -2.78 -14.38
N GLU A 527 43.58 -3.58 -13.40
CA GLU A 527 43.74 -5.03 -13.38
C GLU A 527 42.72 -5.76 -14.29
N GLY A 528 41.80 -5.04 -14.95
CA GLY A 528 40.87 -5.57 -15.96
C GLY A 528 39.41 -5.71 -15.52
N THR A 529 39.03 -5.23 -14.33
CA THR A 529 37.63 -5.19 -13.90
C THR A 529 36.84 -4.22 -14.81
N SER A 530 35.75 -4.69 -15.38
CA SER A 530 34.92 -3.89 -16.29
C SER A 530 33.88 -3.04 -15.54
N VAL A 531 33.36 -2.00 -16.22
CA VAL A 531 32.26 -1.17 -15.69
C VAL A 531 31.01 -2.01 -15.28
N PRO A 532 30.56 -3.03 -16.04
CA PRO A 532 29.50 -3.92 -15.60
C PRO A 532 29.85 -4.71 -14.32
N ASP A 533 31.10 -5.14 -14.15
CA ASP A 533 31.54 -5.86 -12.93
C ASP A 533 31.49 -4.92 -11.70
N LEU A 534 31.94 -3.67 -11.89
CA LEU A 534 31.85 -2.64 -10.83
C LEU A 534 30.39 -2.33 -10.47
N ALA A 535 29.51 -2.17 -11.45
CA ALA A 535 28.10 -1.96 -11.21
C ALA A 535 27.49 -3.10 -10.39
N TRP A 536 27.85 -4.35 -10.70
CA TRP A 536 27.42 -5.51 -9.91
C TRP A 536 27.98 -5.50 -8.48
N VAL A 537 29.25 -5.13 -8.28
CA VAL A 537 29.86 -5.01 -6.95
C VAL A 537 29.12 -3.95 -6.13
N LEU A 538 28.92 -2.73 -6.66
CA LEU A 538 28.23 -1.64 -5.96
C LEU A 538 26.78 -2.01 -5.63
N PHE A 539 26.08 -2.64 -6.55
CA PHE A 539 24.73 -3.15 -6.33
C PHE A 539 24.62 -4.12 -5.15
N ASN A 540 25.62 -4.95 -4.94
CA ASN A 540 25.64 -5.94 -3.85
C ASN A 540 26.18 -5.41 -2.53
N THR A 541 26.48 -4.10 -2.42
CA THR A 541 26.89 -3.52 -1.15
C THR A 541 25.70 -3.30 -0.22
N PRO A 542 25.89 -3.43 1.10
CA PRO A 542 24.84 -3.09 2.04
C PRO A 542 24.35 -1.64 1.89
N GLU A 543 25.24 -0.70 1.54
CA GLU A 543 24.91 0.71 1.38
C GLU A 543 23.82 0.95 0.33
N PHE A 544 23.79 0.15 -0.76
CA PHE A 544 22.74 0.24 -1.76
C PHE A 544 21.36 -0.12 -1.20
N LEU A 545 21.30 -1.11 -0.31
CA LEU A 545 20.05 -1.70 0.15
C LEU A 545 19.41 -0.99 1.35
N PHE A 546 20.12 -0.05 1.97
CA PHE A 546 19.65 0.63 3.19
C PHE A 546 19.24 2.08 2.92
N VAL A 547 18.20 2.50 3.65
CA VAL A 547 17.74 3.90 3.76
C VAL A 547 18.47 4.51 4.95
N GLN A 548 19.38 5.45 4.65
CA GLN A 548 20.22 6.12 5.63
C GLN A 548 19.67 7.47 6.05
#